data_c1b4d58bb42ed3d029ac89ad294e9c59
#
_entry.id   c1b4d58bb42ed3d029ac89ad294e9c59
#
_cell.length_a   1.000
_cell.length_b   1.000
_cell.length_c   1.000
_cell.angle_alpha   90.00
_cell.angle_beta   90.00
_cell.angle_gamma   90.00
#
_symmetry.space_group_name_H-M   'P 1'
#
loop_
_entity.id
_entity.type
_entity.pdbx_description
1 polymer ?
#
loop_
_entity_poly.entity_id
_entity_poly.type
_entity_poly.pdbx_seq_one_letter_code
_entity_poly.pdbx_strand_id
1 'polypeptide(L)'
;MKLNDLVQHISHTGASEADITAITYDSRKACAGSLFVCLVGAWLDGHTYAESAYQNGCRAFLVEHRVDLPADAVQIVTDDTRAALAVIGADFYGNPADELHLIGITGTKGKTTTALLTAAIMTEAGLPCAYIGSNGVDIAGVHEATANTTPESLELHRLFRKMLDAGVRHCVLEVSSQALRHHRVDGVPFEVVAFTNLSEDHIGPGEHPDFEDYKCAKRRLFAEYNARTMVYNVDDPYSDFMREGFHGEQVSFGIQAEADYRGVMLAQYRSSTALGIDFVCRHAGQSTHVEVMSPGAFSASDALCAVALCGAFGVTPAQAAATLAHTPVQGRFEVVEGLPGRTFIVDYSHNGLALTSALKTLRAYDPHRLLCVFGSVGGRTQVRRKELADASSAYADYTIITSDNPDNEPPEDVIRDIAGHMAPGAPYTCITDRREAIYAAVKMAEPGDIVLFAGKGHEDYQLINGKKLHFVEREIIKEACAEISK
;
A
#
# COMPACT_ATOMS: atom_id res chain seq x y z
N MET A 1 -18.91 4.13 27.36
CA MET A 1 -19.85 3.05 26.97
C MET A 1 -19.76 1.95 28.00
N LYS A 2 -20.86 1.28 28.34
CA LYS A 2 -20.78 0.11 29.23
C LYS A 2 -20.16 -1.07 28.51
N LEU A 3 -19.38 -1.89 29.22
CA LEU A 3 -18.75 -3.07 28.64
C LEU A 3 -19.78 -4.05 28.09
N ASN A 4 -20.88 -4.28 28.79
CA ASN A 4 -21.96 -5.15 28.32
C ASN A 4 -22.58 -4.65 27.01
N ASP A 5 -22.78 -3.33 26.85
CA ASP A 5 -23.32 -2.75 25.61
C ASP A 5 -22.30 -2.91 24.46
N LEU A 6 -21.01 -2.82 24.77
CA LEU A 6 -19.93 -2.91 23.78
C LEU A 6 -19.76 -4.34 23.24
N VAL A 7 -20.01 -5.37 24.05
CA VAL A 7 -19.83 -6.76 23.66
C VAL A 7 -21.12 -7.48 23.24
N GLN A 8 -22.26 -6.79 23.24
CA GLN A 8 -23.59 -7.39 22.98
C GLN A 8 -23.73 -8.05 21.59
N HIS A 9 -22.94 -7.58 20.61
CA HIS A 9 -23.04 -8.08 19.22
C HIS A 9 -21.99 -9.15 18.88
N ILE A 10 -21.20 -9.61 19.85
CA ILE A 10 -20.23 -10.70 19.68
C ILE A 10 -20.65 -11.93 20.52
N SER A 11 -20.24 -13.13 20.07
CA SER A 11 -20.35 -14.32 20.90
C SER A 11 -19.31 -14.28 22.02
N HIS A 12 -19.74 -14.32 23.26
CA HIS A 12 -18.83 -14.21 24.41
C HIS A 12 -19.36 -14.85 25.67
N THR A 13 -18.49 -15.04 26.65
CA THR A 13 -18.83 -15.33 28.03
C THR A 13 -18.18 -14.29 28.97
N GLY A 14 -18.85 -13.99 30.06
CA GLY A 14 -18.49 -12.91 30.97
C GLY A 14 -19.37 -11.68 30.80
N ALA A 15 -19.49 -10.87 31.85
CA ALA A 15 -20.29 -9.65 31.85
C ALA A 15 -19.74 -8.64 32.86
N SER A 16 -19.91 -7.36 32.60
CA SER A 16 -19.55 -6.29 33.54
C SER A 16 -20.20 -4.97 33.17
N GLU A 17 -20.63 -4.21 34.18
CA GLU A 17 -21.11 -2.83 34.06
C GLU A 17 -19.99 -1.78 34.05
N ALA A 18 -18.73 -2.20 33.89
CA ALA A 18 -17.59 -1.30 33.82
C ALA A 18 -17.75 -0.28 32.68
N ASP A 19 -17.37 0.96 32.95
CA ASP A 19 -17.34 2.01 31.92
C ASP A 19 -16.05 1.91 31.11
N ILE A 20 -16.17 1.74 29.78
CA ILE A 20 -15.07 1.70 28.84
C ILE A 20 -14.97 3.05 28.15
N THR A 21 -13.80 3.68 28.27
CA THR A 21 -13.48 4.98 27.69
C THR A 21 -12.45 4.89 26.57
N ALA A 22 -11.74 3.76 26.46
CA ALA A 22 -10.75 3.47 25.42
C ALA A 22 -10.70 1.97 25.11
N ILE A 23 -10.31 1.63 23.91
CA ILE A 23 -9.96 0.25 23.50
C ILE A 23 -8.53 0.26 23.02
N THR A 24 -7.75 -0.74 23.41
CA THR A 24 -6.35 -0.88 22.96
C THR A 24 -5.91 -2.34 22.89
N TYR A 25 -5.02 -2.65 21.98
CA TYR A 25 -4.28 -3.92 21.90
C TYR A 25 -2.76 -3.71 22.12
N ASP A 26 -2.35 -2.50 22.51
CA ASP A 26 -0.98 -2.17 22.92
C ASP A 26 -0.95 -1.98 24.45
N SER A 27 -0.30 -2.90 25.16
CA SER A 27 -0.23 -2.87 26.64
C SER A 27 0.39 -1.59 27.19
N ARG A 28 1.26 -0.92 26.41
CA ARG A 28 1.90 0.36 26.78
C ARG A 28 0.91 1.53 26.79
N LYS A 29 -0.21 1.40 26.06
CA LYS A 29 -1.31 2.38 25.98
C LYS A 29 -2.47 2.04 26.91
N ALA A 30 -2.42 0.88 27.56
CA ALA A 30 -3.45 0.46 28.48
C ALA A 30 -3.47 1.37 29.74
N CYS A 31 -4.66 1.72 30.20
CA CYS A 31 -4.88 2.58 31.38
C CYS A 31 -6.22 2.25 32.05
N ALA A 32 -6.54 2.94 33.13
CA ALA A 32 -7.85 2.82 33.76
C ALA A 32 -8.98 3.21 32.78
N GLY A 33 -10.03 2.38 32.71
CA GLY A 33 -11.13 2.55 31.76
C GLY A 33 -10.86 2.00 30.36
N SER A 34 -9.69 1.41 30.10
CA SER A 34 -9.44 0.71 28.84
C SER A 34 -10.03 -0.69 28.82
N LEU A 35 -10.51 -1.14 27.65
CA LEU A 35 -10.64 -2.54 27.29
C LEU A 35 -9.35 -2.96 26.57
N PHE A 36 -8.58 -3.87 27.15
CA PHE A 36 -7.38 -4.43 26.51
C PHE A 36 -7.77 -5.68 25.72
N VAL A 37 -7.48 -5.68 24.43
CA VAL A 37 -7.79 -6.79 23.51
C VAL A 37 -6.53 -7.61 23.26
N CYS A 38 -6.54 -8.89 23.66
CA CYS A 38 -5.45 -9.82 23.48
C CYS A 38 -5.44 -10.41 22.06
N LEU A 39 -4.88 -9.69 21.10
CA LEU A 39 -4.82 -10.14 19.70
C LEU A 39 -3.76 -11.24 19.53
N VAL A 40 -4.13 -12.34 18.87
CA VAL A 40 -3.20 -13.38 18.46
C VAL A 40 -2.61 -13.02 17.11
N GLY A 41 -1.29 -12.90 17.03
CA GLY A 41 -0.52 -12.62 15.81
C GLY A 41 0.35 -13.80 15.40
N ALA A 42 0.96 -13.72 14.22
CA ALA A 42 1.84 -14.77 13.70
C ALA A 42 3.09 -15.04 14.58
N TRP A 43 3.57 -14.00 15.28
CA TRP A 43 4.81 -14.05 16.08
C TRP A 43 4.61 -13.67 17.54
N LEU A 44 3.51 -13.02 17.86
CA LEU A 44 3.23 -12.51 19.20
C LEU A 44 1.80 -12.86 19.57
N ASP A 45 1.63 -13.34 20.82
CA ASP A 45 0.32 -13.55 21.43
C ASP A 45 0.06 -12.42 22.43
N GLY A 46 -0.99 -11.64 22.19
CA GLY A 46 -1.41 -10.51 23.03
C GLY A 46 -1.75 -10.92 24.47
N HIS A 47 -2.14 -12.18 24.71
CA HIS A 47 -2.41 -12.71 26.05
C HIS A 47 -1.18 -12.62 26.96
N THR A 48 0.02 -12.74 26.42
CA THR A 48 1.28 -12.62 27.17
C THR A 48 1.52 -11.22 27.73
N TYR A 49 0.80 -10.20 27.23
CA TYR A 49 0.89 -8.81 27.68
C TYR A 49 -0.25 -8.39 28.61
N ALA A 50 -1.18 -9.28 28.92
CA ALA A 50 -2.35 -8.97 29.76
C ALA A 50 -1.93 -8.50 31.17
N GLU A 51 -0.94 -9.16 31.78
CA GLU A 51 -0.39 -8.74 33.08
C GLU A 51 0.21 -7.33 32.99
N SER A 52 0.96 -7.01 31.94
CA SER A 52 1.51 -5.66 31.72
C SER A 52 0.41 -4.61 31.57
N ALA A 53 -0.66 -4.91 30.84
CA ALA A 53 -1.81 -4.03 30.72
C ALA A 53 -2.53 -3.84 32.06
N TYR A 54 -2.66 -4.90 32.86
CA TYR A 54 -3.21 -4.84 34.21
C TYR A 54 -2.38 -3.92 35.12
N GLN A 55 -1.07 -4.04 35.11
CA GLN A 55 -0.15 -3.19 35.87
C GLN A 55 -0.26 -1.71 35.46
N ASN A 56 -0.58 -1.44 34.19
CA ASN A 56 -0.85 -0.09 33.69
C ASN A 56 -2.25 0.44 34.05
N GLY A 57 -3.02 -0.31 34.84
CA GLY A 57 -4.33 0.12 35.38
C GLY A 57 -5.53 -0.41 34.61
N CYS A 58 -5.35 -1.19 33.53
CA CYS A 58 -6.47 -1.84 32.84
C CYS A 58 -7.17 -2.86 33.76
N ARG A 59 -8.50 -2.96 33.66
CA ARG A 59 -9.31 -3.90 34.45
C ARG A 59 -10.31 -4.68 33.59
N ALA A 60 -10.42 -4.38 32.30
CA ALA A 60 -11.29 -5.08 31.36
C ALA A 60 -10.46 -5.67 30.22
N PHE A 61 -10.66 -6.94 29.94
CA PHE A 61 -9.86 -7.71 28.97
C PHE A 61 -10.78 -8.50 28.04
N LEU A 62 -10.50 -8.43 26.73
CA LEU A 62 -11.09 -9.34 25.73
C LEU A 62 -10.03 -10.39 25.37
N VAL A 63 -10.35 -11.65 25.58
CA VAL A 63 -9.41 -12.78 25.51
C VAL A 63 -10.03 -13.97 24.77
N GLU A 64 -9.21 -14.85 24.19
CA GLU A 64 -9.66 -16.13 23.61
C GLU A 64 -9.67 -17.25 24.64
N HIS A 65 -8.88 -17.12 25.68
CA HIS A 65 -8.85 -18.01 26.84
C HIS A 65 -8.53 -17.20 28.11
N ARG A 66 -8.97 -17.70 29.25
CA ARG A 66 -8.70 -17.00 30.52
C ARG A 66 -7.21 -16.92 30.81
N VAL A 67 -6.77 -15.73 31.23
CA VAL A 67 -5.41 -15.42 31.67
C VAL A 67 -5.39 -15.32 33.19
N ASP A 68 -4.29 -15.73 33.82
CA ASP A 68 -4.11 -15.60 35.26
C ASP A 68 -3.90 -14.11 35.61
N LEU A 69 -4.97 -13.46 36.06
CA LEU A 69 -5.01 -12.06 36.47
C LEU A 69 -5.70 -11.94 37.84
N PRO A 70 -5.43 -10.88 38.63
CA PRO A 70 -6.12 -10.62 39.88
C PRO A 70 -7.64 -10.63 39.76
N ALA A 71 -8.35 -10.94 40.83
CA ALA A 71 -9.79 -11.19 40.86
C ALA A 71 -10.65 -9.96 40.50
N ASP A 72 -10.08 -8.75 40.52
CA ASP A 72 -10.73 -7.51 40.07
C ASP A 72 -10.63 -7.27 38.55
N ALA A 73 -9.89 -8.12 37.81
CA ALA A 73 -9.84 -8.09 36.36
C ALA A 73 -11.05 -8.79 35.75
N VAL A 74 -11.83 -8.06 34.97
CA VAL A 74 -12.96 -8.59 34.19
C VAL A 74 -12.44 -9.16 32.88
N GLN A 75 -12.75 -10.42 32.61
CA GLN A 75 -12.34 -11.07 31.37
C GLN A 75 -13.59 -11.48 30.57
N ILE A 76 -13.71 -10.94 29.38
CA ILE A 76 -14.68 -11.34 28.35
C ILE A 76 -13.99 -12.34 27.44
N VAL A 77 -14.51 -13.55 27.37
CA VAL A 77 -13.92 -14.62 26.56
C VAL A 77 -14.71 -14.80 25.28
N THR A 78 -14.04 -14.78 24.14
CA THR A 78 -14.60 -14.98 22.78
C THR A 78 -13.75 -16.00 22.01
N ASP A 79 -14.27 -16.55 20.95
CA ASP A 79 -13.55 -17.55 20.12
C ASP A 79 -12.44 -16.91 19.27
N ASP A 80 -12.63 -15.65 18.85
CA ASP A 80 -11.71 -14.90 17.99
C ASP A 80 -11.72 -13.41 18.37
N THR A 81 -10.63 -12.96 18.98
CA THR A 81 -10.48 -11.57 19.43
C THR A 81 -10.33 -10.58 18.28
N ARG A 82 -9.87 -11.01 17.09
CA ARG A 82 -9.77 -10.14 15.92
C ARG A 82 -11.12 -9.88 15.28
N ALA A 83 -11.91 -10.94 15.08
CA ALA A 83 -13.29 -10.81 14.60
C ALA A 83 -14.14 -9.97 15.58
N ALA A 84 -13.99 -10.24 16.88
CA ALA A 84 -14.65 -9.46 17.91
C ALA A 84 -14.23 -7.98 17.90
N LEU A 85 -12.92 -7.67 17.69
CA LEU A 85 -12.42 -6.30 17.61
C LEU A 85 -13.03 -5.52 16.45
N ALA A 86 -13.31 -6.16 15.32
CA ALA A 86 -13.98 -5.51 14.19
C ALA A 86 -15.37 -4.97 14.58
N VAL A 87 -16.16 -5.82 15.26
CA VAL A 87 -17.51 -5.45 15.72
C VAL A 87 -17.46 -4.38 16.81
N ILE A 88 -16.70 -4.63 17.89
CA ILE A 88 -16.65 -3.70 19.02
C ILE A 88 -15.98 -2.38 18.66
N GLY A 89 -15.05 -2.36 17.72
CA GLY A 89 -14.45 -1.14 17.19
C GLY A 89 -15.46 -0.29 16.43
N ALA A 90 -16.32 -0.92 15.62
CA ALA A 90 -17.41 -0.25 14.94
C ALA A 90 -18.38 0.38 15.94
N ASP A 91 -18.89 -0.40 16.90
CA ASP A 91 -19.82 0.05 17.92
C ASP A 91 -19.23 1.17 18.77
N PHE A 92 -17.98 1.06 19.19
CA PHE A 92 -17.29 2.06 20.02
C PHE A 92 -17.22 3.43 19.34
N TYR A 93 -16.99 3.47 18.03
CA TYR A 93 -16.95 4.72 17.25
C TYR A 93 -18.32 5.11 16.65
N GLY A 94 -19.40 4.39 16.96
CA GLY A 94 -20.75 4.70 16.50
C GLY A 94 -21.00 4.35 15.05
N ASN A 95 -20.47 3.22 14.59
CA ASN A 95 -20.66 2.65 13.25
C ASN A 95 -20.38 3.64 12.09
N PRO A 96 -19.25 4.35 12.09
CA PRO A 96 -19.00 5.44 11.15
C PRO A 96 -18.92 4.97 9.69
N ALA A 97 -18.63 3.70 9.45
CA ALA A 97 -18.55 3.13 8.11
C ALA A 97 -19.90 3.18 7.37
N ASP A 98 -21.03 3.11 8.09
CA ASP A 98 -22.38 3.12 7.51
C ASP A 98 -22.76 4.47 6.86
N GLU A 99 -22.04 5.54 7.22
CA GLU A 99 -22.24 6.88 6.69
C GLU A 99 -21.26 7.25 5.56
N LEU A 100 -20.39 6.32 5.16
CA LEU A 100 -19.33 6.54 4.19
C LEU A 100 -19.58 5.76 2.88
N HIS A 101 -19.13 6.32 1.78
CA HIS A 101 -19.01 5.65 0.49
C HIS A 101 -17.61 5.01 0.40
N LEU A 102 -17.51 3.71 0.68
CA LEU A 102 -16.24 3.01 0.81
C LEU A 102 -15.90 2.24 -0.46
N ILE A 103 -14.68 2.46 -0.98
CA ILE A 103 -14.11 1.78 -2.14
C ILE A 103 -12.98 0.88 -1.66
N GLY A 104 -13.09 -0.43 -1.85
CA GLY A 104 -12.08 -1.41 -1.48
C GLY A 104 -11.28 -1.90 -2.68
N ILE A 105 -9.95 -1.79 -2.67
CA ILE A 105 -9.11 -2.23 -3.79
C ILE A 105 -8.19 -3.35 -3.33
N THR A 106 -8.27 -4.52 -3.98
CA THR A 106 -7.34 -5.64 -3.77
C THR A 106 -6.64 -6.05 -5.05
N GLY A 107 -5.55 -6.78 -4.89
CA GLY A 107 -4.70 -7.31 -5.96
C GLY A 107 -3.27 -7.51 -5.47
N THR A 108 -2.40 -8.04 -6.29
CA THR A 108 -0.98 -8.17 -5.94
C THR A 108 -0.26 -6.84 -6.11
N LYS A 109 -0.37 -6.22 -7.27
CA LYS A 109 0.26 -4.92 -7.62
C LYS A 109 -0.81 -3.89 -8.01
N GLY A 110 -0.44 -2.62 -8.09
CA GLY A 110 -1.30 -1.54 -8.58
C GLY A 110 -2.27 -0.94 -7.56
N LYS A 111 -2.52 -1.57 -6.40
CA LYS A 111 -3.46 -1.07 -5.39
C LYS A 111 -3.21 0.39 -5.00
N THR A 112 -1.99 0.72 -4.61
CA THR A 112 -1.60 2.07 -4.17
C THR A 112 -1.78 3.10 -5.28
N THR A 113 -1.28 2.80 -6.47
CA THR A 113 -1.42 3.68 -7.64
C THR A 113 -2.90 3.92 -7.96
N THR A 114 -3.68 2.85 -8.11
CA THR A 114 -5.11 2.94 -8.37
C THR A 114 -5.84 3.73 -7.28
N ALA A 115 -5.55 3.46 -6.00
CA ALA A 115 -6.22 4.14 -4.89
C ALA A 115 -5.91 5.63 -4.85
N LEU A 116 -4.65 6.03 -5.02
CA LEU A 116 -4.26 7.44 -5.04
C LEU A 116 -4.84 8.18 -6.24
N LEU A 117 -4.82 7.57 -7.43
CA LEU A 117 -5.44 8.14 -8.62
C LEU A 117 -6.97 8.27 -8.46
N THR A 118 -7.63 7.25 -7.89
CA THR A 118 -9.08 7.29 -7.60
C THR A 118 -9.41 8.43 -6.64
N ALA A 119 -8.67 8.56 -5.53
CA ALA A 119 -8.90 9.63 -4.55
C ALA A 119 -8.70 11.03 -5.17
N ALA A 120 -7.68 11.20 -6.02
CA ALA A 120 -7.43 12.46 -6.73
C ALA A 120 -8.58 12.80 -7.70
N ILE A 121 -8.97 11.84 -8.54
CA ILE A 121 -10.06 12.02 -9.53
C ILE A 121 -11.37 12.37 -8.82
N MET A 122 -11.75 11.61 -7.77
CA MET A 122 -12.97 11.88 -7.00
C MET A 122 -12.94 13.28 -6.40
N THR A 123 -11.82 13.66 -5.78
CA THR A 123 -11.68 14.96 -5.11
C THR A 123 -11.78 16.12 -6.10
N GLU A 124 -11.12 16.05 -7.25
CA GLU A 124 -11.20 17.09 -8.28
C GLU A 124 -12.57 17.12 -8.99
N ALA A 125 -13.27 15.99 -9.02
CA ALA A 125 -14.67 15.93 -9.49
C ALA A 125 -15.68 16.52 -8.50
N GLY A 126 -15.22 17.06 -7.34
CA GLY A 126 -16.09 17.65 -6.32
C GLY A 126 -16.63 16.65 -5.29
N LEU A 127 -16.06 15.45 -5.22
CA LEU A 127 -16.36 14.39 -4.27
C LEU A 127 -15.15 14.18 -3.34
N PRO A 128 -14.97 15.00 -2.27
CA PRO A 128 -13.82 14.87 -1.37
C PRO A 128 -13.62 13.43 -0.92
N CYS A 129 -12.45 12.85 -1.22
CA CYS A 129 -12.18 11.44 -1.03
C CYS A 129 -10.91 11.26 -0.20
N ALA A 130 -11.01 10.54 0.91
CA ALA A 130 -9.88 10.12 1.71
C ALA A 130 -9.17 8.91 1.10
N TYR A 131 -7.90 8.74 1.44
CA TYR A 131 -7.11 7.58 1.08
C TYR A 131 -6.60 6.87 2.33
N ILE A 132 -6.67 5.53 2.34
CA ILE A 132 -6.01 4.66 3.33
C ILE A 132 -5.24 3.58 2.58
N GLY A 133 -3.93 3.49 2.80
CA GLY A 133 -3.13 2.48 2.12
C GLY A 133 -1.66 2.45 2.53
N SER A 134 -0.83 1.92 1.65
CA SER A 134 0.61 1.73 1.90
C SER A 134 1.36 3.05 2.13
N ASN A 135 0.90 4.14 1.51
CA ASN A 135 1.46 5.48 1.70
C ASN A 135 0.93 6.19 2.96
N GLY A 136 0.19 5.49 3.83
CA GLY A 136 -0.45 6.07 5.02
C GLY A 136 -1.92 6.41 4.80
N VAL A 137 -2.39 7.44 5.46
CA VAL A 137 -3.76 7.95 5.40
C VAL A 137 -3.75 9.42 5.02
N ASP A 138 -4.60 9.82 4.09
CA ASP A 138 -4.87 11.22 3.79
C ASP A 138 -6.35 11.52 4.00
N ILE A 139 -6.65 12.46 4.87
CA ILE A 139 -8.01 12.95 5.13
C ILE A 139 -8.00 14.46 4.99
N ALA A 140 -8.66 14.97 3.95
CA ALA A 140 -8.76 16.41 3.67
C ALA A 140 -7.38 17.13 3.64
N GLY A 141 -6.35 16.48 3.10
CA GLY A 141 -4.98 16.98 3.01
C GLY A 141 -4.15 16.85 4.30
N VAL A 142 -4.69 16.19 5.32
CA VAL A 142 -3.95 15.85 6.54
C VAL A 142 -3.43 14.43 6.45
N HIS A 143 -2.11 14.30 6.41
CA HIS A 143 -1.45 13.00 6.29
C HIS A 143 -1.13 12.39 7.67
N GLU A 144 -1.39 11.07 7.81
CA GLU A 144 -1.00 10.23 8.95
C GLU A 144 -0.30 8.96 8.47
N ALA A 145 0.82 8.60 9.09
CA ALA A 145 1.46 7.31 8.83
C ALA A 145 0.69 6.14 9.46
N THR A 146 0.67 5.00 8.80
CA THR A 146 0.09 3.75 9.32
C THR A 146 1.15 2.67 9.46
N ALA A 147 0.91 1.72 10.35
CA ALA A 147 1.79 0.57 10.54
C ALA A 147 1.62 -0.50 9.44
N ASN A 148 0.45 -0.57 8.83
CA ASN A 148 0.08 -1.56 7.83
C ASN A 148 -0.62 -0.88 6.64
N THR A 149 -0.52 -1.48 5.46
CA THR A 149 -1.28 -1.07 4.27
C THR A 149 -2.79 -0.94 4.56
N THR A 150 -3.34 -1.90 5.30
CA THR A 150 -4.70 -1.87 5.81
C THR A 150 -4.60 -1.89 7.33
N PRO A 151 -4.96 -0.81 8.04
CA PRO A 151 -4.92 -0.76 9.50
C PRO A 151 -5.76 -1.84 10.18
N GLU A 152 -5.50 -2.09 11.47
CA GLU A 152 -6.37 -2.95 12.29
C GLU A 152 -7.78 -2.35 12.39
N SER A 153 -8.80 -3.19 12.57
CA SER A 153 -10.22 -2.79 12.53
C SER A 153 -10.55 -1.61 13.46
N LEU A 154 -10.05 -1.62 14.69
CA LEU A 154 -10.24 -0.51 15.63
C LEU A 154 -9.70 0.82 15.08
N GLU A 155 -8.54 0.79 14.47
CA GLU A 155 -7.91 1.97 13.87
C GLU A 155 -8.67 2.44 12.63
N LEU A 156 -9.21 1.52 11.82
CA LEU A 156 -10.07 1.85 10.67
C LEU A 156 -11.32 2.62 11.12
N HIS A 157 -12.03 2.14 12.15
CA HIS A 157 -13.24 2.83 12.63
C HIS A 157 -12.91 4.19 13.25
N ARG A 158 -11.76 4.34 13.92
CA ARG A 158 -11.25 5.64 14.37
C ARG A 158 -11.04 6.60 13.19
N LEU A 159 -10.42 6.12 12.11
CA LEU A 159 -10.17 6.91 10.90
C LEU A 159 -11.48 7.26 10.19
N PHE A 160 -12.42 6.34 10.08
CA PHE A 160 -13.75 6.60 9.52
C PHE A 160 -14.50 7.68 10.30
N ARG A 161 -14.46 7.64 11.64
CA ARG A 161 -15.04 8.70 12.46
C ARG A 161 -14.37 10.06 12.19
N LYS A 162 -13.03 10.08 12.13
CA LYS A 162 -12.27 11.28 11.81
C LYS A 162 -12.62 11.85 10.42
N MET A 163 -12.89 10.99 9.41
CA MET A 163 -13.34 11.42 8.08
C MET A 163 -14.69 12.13 8.16
N LEU A 164 -15.64 11.53 8.84
CA LEU A 164 -16.97 12.12 9.04
C LEU A 164 -16.89 13.48 9.75
N ASP A 165 -16.07 13.58 10.81
CA ASP A 165 -15.86 14.82 11.56
C ASP A 165 -15.19 15.91 10.70
N ALA A 166 -14.37 15.51 9.70
CA ALA A 166 -13.78 16.41 8.71
C ALA A 166 -14.71 16.70 7.49
N GLY A 167 -15.92 16.15 7.47
CA GLY A 167 -16.86 16.33 6.36
C GLY A 167 -16.55 15.53 5.10
N VAL A 168 -15.63 14.55 5.16
CA VAL A 168 -15.29 13.66 4.06
C VAL A 168 -16.19 12.44 4.10
N ARG A 169 -16.84 12.13 2.96
CA ARG A 169 -17.82 11.04 2.85
C ARG A 169 -17.37 9.89 1.93
N HIS A 170 -16.31 10.06 1.15
CA HIS A 170 -15.78 9.02 0.28
C HIS A 170 -14.39 8.61 0.79
N CYS A 171 -14.10 7.32 0.70
CA CYS A 171 -12.79 6.79 1.06
C CYS A 171 -12.40 5.64 0.15
N VAL A 172 -11.17 5.69 -0.33
CA VAL A 172 -10.53 4.58 -1.03
C VAL A 172 -9.59 3.87 -0.06
N LEU A 173 -9.79 2.57 0.10
CA LEU A 173 -9.05 1.70 1.00
C LEU A 173 -8.30 0.62 0.22
N GLU A 174 -6.98 0.53 0.39
CA GLU A 174 -6.24 -0.66 -0.04
C GLU A 174 -6.56 -1.84 0.89
N VAL A 175 -7.11 -2.92 0.33
CA VAL A 175 -7.46 -4.13 1.07
C VAL A 175 -6.44 -5.22 0.78
N SER A 176 -5.52 -5.45 1.70
CA SER A 176 -4.50 -6.50 1.60
C SER A 176 -5.10 -7.89 1.89
N SER A 177 -4.48 -8.95 1.37
CA SER A 177 -4.88 -10.32 1.69
C SER A 177 -4.80 -10.63 3.18
N GLN A 178 -3.79 -10.07 3.87
CA GLN A 178 -3.65 -10.19 5.31
C GLN A 178 -4.77 -9.47 6.07
N ALA A 179 -5.28 -8.35 5.55
CA ALA A 179 -6.42 -7.66 6.14
C ALA A 179 -7.69 -8.53 6.12
N LEU A 180 -7.94 -9.18 5.00
CA LEU A 180 -9.07 -10.11 4.84
C LEU A 180 -8.91 -11.37 5.70
N ARG A 181 -7.67 -11.87 5.84
CA ARG A 181 -7.38 -13.03 6.68
C ARG A 181 -7.50 -12.73 8.18
N HIS A 182 -7.15 -11.51 8.59
CA HIS A 182 -7.09 -11.08 9.98
C HIS A 182 -8.27 -10.20 10.40
N HIS A 183 -9.41 -10.28 9.73
CA HIS A 183 -10.66 -9.61 10.10
C HIS A 183 -10.56 -8.08 10.23
N ARG A 184 -9.58 -7.44 9.54
CA ARG A 184 -9.36 -5.99 9.69
C ARG A 184 -10.45 -5.15 9.06
N VAL A 185 -11.13 -5.70 8.06
CA VAL A 185 -12.20 -5.00 7.32
C VAL A 185 -13.56 -5.69 7.46
N ASP A 186 -13.69 -6.64 8.38
CA ASP A 186 -14.97 -7.32 8.61
C ASP A 186 -16.04 -6.32 9.05
N GLY A 187 -17.23 -6.47 8.50
CA GLY A 187 -18.34 -5.54 8.74
C GLY A 187 -18.26 -4.19 8.00
N VAL A 188 -17.20 -3.92 7.25
CA VAL A 188 -17.08 -2.69 6.45
C VAL A 188 -17.99 -2.79 5.22
N PRO A 189 -19.00 -1.87 5.06
CA PRO A 189 -19.95 -1.92 3.95
C PRO A 189 -19.35 -1.27 2.69
N PHE A 190 -18.49 -1.99 1.97
CA PHE A 190 -17.95 -1.47 0.71
C PHE A 190 -19.06 -1.24 -0.32
N GLU A 191 -19.12 -0.05 -0.89
CA GLU A 191 -20.03 0.26 -1.99
C GLU A 191 -19.49 -0.25 -3.32
N VAL A 192 -18.18 -0.05 -3.55
CA VAL A 192 -17.47 -0.49 -4.74
C VAL A 192 -16.22 -1.25 -4.35
N VAL A 193 -15.96 -2.37 -5.01
CA VAL A 193 -14.73 -3.16 -4.81
C VAL A 193 -13.98 -3.34 -6.12
N ALA A 194 -12.65 -3.40 -6.08
CA ALA A 194 -11.84 -3.58 -7.29
C ALA A 194 -10.82 -4.70 -7.17
N PHE A 195 -10.63 -5.40 -8.30
CA PHE A 195 -9.57 -6.37 -8.53
C PHE A 195 -8.59 -5.86 -9.60
N THR A 196 -7.34 -5.63 -9.22
CA THR A 196 -6.31 -5.14 -10.15
C THR A 196 -5.59 -6.26 -10.90
N ASN A 197 -4.99 -7.18 -10.19
CA ASN A 197 -4.26 -8.34 -10.74
C ASN A 197 -3.88 -9.35 -9.65
N LEU A 198 -3.47 -10.57 -10.06
CA LEU A 198 -2.97 -11.59 -9.15
C LEU A 198 -1.70 -12.26 -9.70
N SER A 199 -0.68 -12.35 -8.87
CA SER A 199 0.52 -13.14 -9.07
C SER A 199 1.03 -13.66 -7.73
N GLU A 200 1.92 -14.65 -7.74
CA GLU A 200 2.52 -15.15 -6.51
C GLU A 200 3.26 -14.05 -5.76
N ASP A 201 2.87 -13.84 -4.52
CA ASP A 201 3.49 -12.91 -3.58
C ASP A 201 3.01 -13.26 -2.15
N HIS A 202 3.71 -12.78 -1.13
CA HIS A 202 3.31 -12.98 0.28
C HIS A 202 3.14 -14.46 0.70
N ILE A 203 3.99 -15.36 0.17
CA ILE A 203 4.02 -16.76 0.55
C ILE A 203 5.24 -17.01 1.43
N GLY A 204 5.04 -17.47 2.67
CA GLY A 204 6.12 -17.73 3.61
C GLY A 204 5.71 -17.74 5.07
N PRO A 205 6.68 -17.92 6.00
CA PRO A 205 6.41 -17.92 7.43
C PRO A 205 5.78 -16.60 7.90
N GLY A 206 4.65 -16.69 8.59
CA GLY A 206 3.89 -15.52 9.08
C GLY A 206 3.04 -14.81 8.01
N GLU A 207 3.10 -15.27 6.76
CA GLU A 207 2.27 -14.83 5.64
C GLU A 207 1.32 -15.96 5.21
N HIS A 208 1.05 -16.10 3.90
CA HIS A 208 0.23 -17.19 3.38
C HIS A 208 1.06 -18.48 3.26
N PRO A 209 0.50 -19.66 3.59
CA PRO A 209 1.22 -20.93 3.44
C PRO A 209 1.50 -21.29 1.98
N ASP A 210 0.61 -20.89 1.07
CA ASP A 210 0.71 -21.15 -0.36
C ASP A 210 -0.06 -20.11 -1.19
N PHE A 211 0.03 -20.24 -2.50
CA PHE A 211 -0.67 -19.36 -3.45
C PHE A 211 -2.20 -19.53 -3.41
N GLU A 212 -2.69 -20.73 -3.12
CA GLU A 212 -4.12 -20.98 -3.04
C GLU A 212 -4.77 -20.23 -1.88
N ASP A 213 -4.16 -20.27 -0.69
CA ASP A 213 -4.60 -19.49 0.49
C ASP A 213 -4.55 -17.98 0.20
N TYR A 214 -3.48 -17.49 -0.44
CA TYR A 214 -3.34 -16.10 -0.84
C TYR A 214 -4.45 -15.64 -1.80
N LYS A 215 -4.73 -16.44 -2.81
CA LYS A 215 -5.76 -16.20 -3.81
C LYS A 215 -7.16 -16.21 -3.19
N CYS A 216 -7.45 -17.23 -2.37
CA CYS A 216 -8.71 -17.35 -1.66
C CYS A 216 -8.94 -16.21 -0.67
N ALA A 217 -7.90 -15.78 0.05
CA ALA A 217 -8.00 -14.62 0.94
C ALA A 217 -8.46 -13.36 0.20
N LYS A 218 -7.91 -13.06 -0.98
CA LYS A 218 -8.33 -11.89 -1.77
C LYS A 218 -9.76 -11.99 -2.30
N ARG A 219 -10.18 -13.20 -2.71
CA ARG A 219 -11.53 -13.44 -3.22
C ARG A 219 -12.61 -13.12 -2.17
N ARG A 220 -12.32 -13.25 -0.88
CA ARG A 220 -13.24 -12.90 0.20
C ARG A 220 -13.84 -11.50 0.04
N LEU A 221 -13.06 -10.51 -0.45
CA LEU A 221 -13.55 -9.15 -0.68
C LEU A 221 -14.76 -9.11 -1.64
N PHE A 222 -14.83 -10.03 -2.59
CA PHE A 222 -15.91 -10.09 -3.58
C PHE A 222 -17.03 -11.04 -3.17
N ALA A 223 -16.69 -12.13 -2.48
CA ALA A 223 -17.66 -13.17 -2.12
C ALA A 223 -18.42 -12.88 -0.81
N GLU A 224 -17.83 -12.10 0.13
CA GLU A 224 -18.36 -11.98 1.49
C GLU A 224 -18.89 -10.57 1.84
N TYR A 225 -18.47 -9.50 1.12
CA TYR A 225 -18.75 -8.11 1.54
C TYR A 225 -19.94 -7.44 0.85
N ASN A 226 -20.68 -8.13 -0.01
CA ASN A 226 -21.94 -7.67 -0.64
C ASN A 226 -21.86 -6.26 -1.26
N ALA A 227 -20.73 -5.88 -1.86
CA ALA A 227 -20.60 -4.59 -2.53
C ALA A 227 -21.60 -4.44 -3.69
N ARG A 228 -22.03 -3.19 -3.96
CA ARG A 228 -22.94 -2.89 -5.07
C ARG A 228 -22.30 -3.16 -6.43
N THR A 229 -21.03 -2.74 -6.60
CA THR A 229 -20.31 -2.81 -7.87
C THR A 229 -18.93 -3.43 -7.69
N MET A 230 -18.55 -4.33 -8.58
CA MET A 230 -17.20 -4.87 -8.71
C MET A 230 -16.55 -4.35 -10.00
N VAL A 231 -15.42 -3.68 -9.88
CA VAL A 231 -14.54 -3.31 -10.99
C VAL A 231 -13.42 -4.35 -11.11
N TYR A 232 -13.22 -4.94 -12.28
CA TYR A 232 -12.25 -6.04 -12.41
C TYR A 232 -11.44 -5.97 -13.71
N ASN A 233 -10.19 -6.41 -13.62
CA ASN A 233 -9.27 -6.49 -14.74
C ASN A 233 -9.55 -7.74 -15.58
N VAL A 234 -10.14 -7.56 -16.76
CA VAL A 234 -10.47 -8.69 -17.65
C VAL A 234 -9.23 -9.33 -18.29
N ASP A 235 -8.08 -8.65 -18.29
CA ASP A 235 -6.82 -9.17 -18.83
C ASP A 235 -6.11 -10.13 -17.84
N ASP A 236 -6.50 -10.16 -16.57
CA ASP A 236 -5.89 -11.03 -15.57
C ASP A 236 -6.49 -12.45 -15.64
N PRO A 237 -5.67 -13.51 -15.69
CA PRO A 237 -6.17 -14.89 -15.84
C PRO A 237 -6.98 -15.38 -14.64
N TYR A 238 -6.91 -14.71 -13.48
CA TYR A 238 -7.69 -15.06 -12.29
C TYR A 238 -8.99 -14.27 -12.14
N SER A 239 -9.36 -13.43 -13.13
CA SER A 239 -10.56 -12.59 -13.07
C SER A 239 -11.83 -13.39 -12.84
N ASP A 240 -12.01 -14.52 -13.54
CA ASP A 240 -13.19 -15.37 -13.38
C ASP A 240 -13.25 -15.97 -11.97
N PHE A 241 -12.13 -16.40 -11.42
CA PHE A 241 -12.05 -16.89 -10.05
C PHE A 241 -12.43 -15.80 -9.02
N MET A 242 -11.95 -14.56 -9.22
CA MET A 242 -12.28 -13.45 -8.31
C MET A 242 -13.74 -13.04 -8.37
N ARG A 243 -14.38 -13.16 -9.54
CA ARG A 243 -15.80 -12.82 -9.76
C ARG A 243 -16.77 -13.86 -9.26
N GLU A 244 -16.30 -15.09 -9.03
CA GLU A 244 -17.15 -16.20 -8.61
C GLU A 244 -17.83 -15.89 -7.26
N GLY A 245 -19.17 -15.92 -7.25
CA GLY A 245 -19.99 -15.60 -6.07
C GLY A 245 -20.30 -14.12 -5.88
N PHE A 246 -19.84 -13.24 -6.75
CA PHE A 246 -20.24 -11.82 -6.71
C PHE A 246 -21.61 -11.62 -7.39
N HIS A 247 -22.54 -10.97 -6.70
CA HIS A 247 -23.93 -10.82 -7.14
C HIS A 247 -24.32 -9.39 -7.53
N GLY A 248 -23.43 -8.41 -7.36
CA GLY A 248 -23.66 -7.02 -7.73
C GLY A 248 -23.39 -6.73 -9.21
N GLU A 249 -23.34 -5.44 -9.54
CA GLU A 249 -22.95 -4.97 -10.86
C GLU A 249 -21.48 -5.28 -11.12
N GLN A 250 -21.15 -5.77 -12.31
CA GLN A 250 -19.79 -6.09 -12.71
C GLN A 250 -19.36 -5.19 -13.85
N VAL A 251 -18.29 -4.44 -13.64
CA VAL A 251 -17.71 -3.49 -14.61
C VAL A 251 -16.28 -3.93 -14.91
N SER A 252 -16.01 -4.23 -16.18
CA SER A 252 -14.69 -4.68 -16.63
C SER A 252 -13.81 -3.52 -17.08
N PHE A 253 -12.50 -3.65 -16.84
CA PHE A 253 -11.49 -2.83 -17.48
C PHE A 253 -10.38 -3.70 -18.05
N GLY A 254 -9.72 -3.23 -19.12
CA GLY A 254 -8.62 -3.98 -19.74
C GLY A 254 -7.98 -3.22 -20.91
N ILE A 255 -6.84 -3.73 -21.33
CA ILE A 255 -6.04 -3.20 -22.45
C ILE A 255 -6.04 -4.22 -23.61
N GLN A 256 -5.95 -5.52 -23.30
CA GLN A 256 -5.80 -6.59 -24.29
C GLN A 256 -7.18 -7.11 -24.74
N ALA A 257 -8.06 -7.43 -23.80
CA ALA A 257 -9.39 -7.95 -24.05
C ALA A 257 -10.43 -6.82 -24.25
N GLU A 258 -11.60 -7.18 -24.78
CA GLU A 258 -12.77 -6.29 -24.77
C GLU A 258 -13.25 -6.06 -23.34
N ALA A 259 -13.53 -4.82 -22.99
CA ALA A 259 -13.92 -4.39 -21.66
C ALA A 259 -14.86 -3.19 -21.71
N ASP A 260 -15.61 -2.95 -20.62
CA ASP A 260 -16.48 -1.76 -20.48
C ASP A 260 -15.65 -0.47 -20.49
N TYR A 261 -14.48 -0.50 -19.86
CA TYR A 261 -13.44 0.56 -19.96
C TYR A 261 -12.20 -0.04 -20.62
N ARG A 262 -12.04 0.24 -21.92
CA ARG A 262 -10.95 -0.35 -22.69
C ARG A 262 -9.87 0.68 -23.04
N GLY A 263 -8.62 0.39 -22.68
CA GLY A 263 -7.44 1.16 -23.09
C GLY A 263 -6.92 0.67 -24.44
N VAL A 264 -6.81 1.57 -25.41
CA VAL A 264 -6.28 1.26 -26.74
C VAL A 264 -5.28 2.33 -27.18
N MET A 265 -4.48 2.04 -28.22
CA MET A 265 -3.50 2.99 -28.80
C MET A 265 -2.50 3.51 -27.78
N LEU A 266 -1.97 2.61 -26.93
CA LEU A 266 -0.99 2.98 -25.92
C LEU A 266 0.28 3.51 -26.60
N ALA A 267 0.74 4.67 -26.15
CA ALA A 267 1.98 5.29 -26.57
C ALA A 267 2.79 5.78 -25.36
N GLN A 268 4.09 5.59 -25.42
CA GLN A 268 5.01 6.09 -24.41
C GLN A 268 5.42 7.51 -24.72
N TYR A 269 5.49 8.38 -23.72
CA TYR A 269 6.05 9.70 -23.89
C TYR A 269 7.16 9.97 -22.87
N ARG A 270 8.13 10.78 -23.27
CA ARG A 270 9.22 11.25 -22.44
C ARG A 270 9.55 12.68 -22.76
N SER A 271 9.59 13.52 -21.74
CA SER A 271 10.08 14.90 -21.82
C SER A 271 11.19 15.15 -20.79
N SER A 272 11.68 16.36 -20.69
CA SER A 272 12.67 16.75 -19.66
C SER A 272 12.11 16.72 -18.24
N THR A 273 10.79 16.76 -18.08
CA THR A 273 10.10 16.87 -16.78
C THR A 273 9.07 15.77 -16.53
N ALA A 274 8.78 14.93 -17.52
CA ALA A 274 7.77 13.89 -17.41
C ALA A 274 8.16 12.63 -18.19
N LEU A 275 7.76 11.51 -17.65
CA LEU A 275 7.82 10.19 -18.27
C LEU A 275 6.49 9.50 -18.00
N GLY A 276 5.84 9.00 -19.03
CA GLY A 276 4.53 8.43 -18.83
C GLY A 276 4.02 7.64 -20.02
N ILE A 277 2.74 7.32 -19.96
CA ILE A 277 2.01 6.63 -21.01
C ILE A 277 0.74 7.39 -21.32
N ASP A 278 0.39 7.51 -22.61
CA ASP A 278 -0.90 7.97 -23.07
C ASP A 278 -1.65 6.85 -23.78
N PHE A 279 -2.96 6.91 -23.73
CA PHE A 279 -3.82 5.94 -24.38
C PHE A 279 -5.22 6.56 -24.65
N VAL A 280 -6.03 5.87 -25.43
CA VAL A 280 -7.43 6.21 -25.61
C VAL A 280 -8.29 5.27 -24.77
N CYS A 281 -9.00 5.81 -23.80
CA CYS A 281 -10.05 5.10 -23.06
C CYS A 281 -11.34 5.07 -23.89
N ARG A 282 -11.82 3.87 -24.26
CA ARG A 282 -13.12 3.64 -24.87
C ARG A 282 -14.11 3.17 -23.81
N HIS A 283 -15.22 3.90 -23.69
CA HIS A 283 -16.30 3.55 -22.78
C HIS A 283 -17.64 4.04 -23.34
N ALA A 284 -18.69 3.20 -23.30
CA ALA A 284 -20.06 3.52 -23.74
C ALA A 284 -20.12 4.21 -25.12
N GLY A 285 -19.31 3.74 -26.08
CA GLY A 285 -19.24 4.30 -27.44
C GLY A 285 -18.46 5.61 -27.56
N GLN A 286 -17.94 6.15 -26.49
CA GLN A 286 -17.09 7.34 -26.48
C GLN A 286 -15.60 6.97 -26.44
N SER A 287 -14.75 7.89 -26.88
CA SER A 287 -13.29 7.77 -26.83
C SER A 287 -12.71 9.01 -26.16
N THR A 288 -11.92 8.81 -25.11
CA THR A 288 -11.28 9.87 -24.33
C THR A 288 -9.77 9.64 -24.34
N HIS A 289 -8.99 10.66 -24.74
CA HIS A 289 -7.53 10.61 -24.60
C HIS A 289 -7.14 10.78 -23.12
N VAL A 290 -6.25 9.93 -22.64
CA VAL A 290 -5.80 9.87 -21.24
C VAL A 290 -4.28 9.88 -21.21
N GLU A 291 -3.71 10.85 -20.51
CA GLU A 291 -2.29 10.91 -20.18
C GLU A 291 -2.08 10.50 -18.73
N VAL A 292 -1.06 9.69 -18.46
CA VAL A 292 -0.70 9.22 -17.11
C VAL A 292 0.77 9.50 -16.87
N MET A 293 1.08 10.25 -15.81
CA MET A 293 2.44 10.64 -15.42
C MET A 293 3.21 9.49 -14.75
N SER A 294 3.07 8.28 -15.27
CA SER A 294 3.76 7.08 -14.80
C SER A 294 3.96 6.14 -15.97
N PRO A 295 5.16 5.52 -16.13
CA PRO A 295 5.49 4.71 -17.28
C PRO A 295 4.87 3.32 -17.26
N GLY A 296 4.72 2.74 -18.45
CA GLY A 296 4.39 1.33 -18.65
C GLY A 296 2.89 1.02 -18.76
N ALA A 297 2.60 -0.09 -19.43
CA ALA A 297 1.22 -0.53 -19.68
C ALA A 297 0.46 -0.83 -18.37
N PHE A 298 1.16 -1.22 -17.29
CA PHE A 298 0.52 -1.41 -15.99
C PHE A 298 -0.02 -0.08 -15.41
N SER A 299 0.64 1.06 -15.68
CA SER A 299 0.15 2.38 -15.27
C SER A 299 -1.12 2.76 -16.01
N ALA A 300 -1.24 2.40 -17.31
CA ALA A 300 -2.48 2.54 -18.04
C ALA A 300 -3.59 1.65 -17.46
N SER A 301 -3.26 0.41 -17.07
CA SER A 301 -4.22 -0.50 -16.41
C SER A 301 -4.69 0.03 -15.05
N ASP A 302 -3.77 0.54 -14.21
CA ASP A 302 -4.10 1.13 -12.91
C ASP A 302 -4.98 2.39 -13.08
N ALA A 303 -4.66 3.24 -14.08
CA ALA A 303 -5.47 4.41 -14.40
C ALA A 303 -6.86 4.05 -14.94
N LEU A 304 -6.98 3.04 -15.81
CA LEU A 304 -8.28 2.52 -16.27
C LEU A 304 -9.12 2.01 -15.11
N CYS A 305 -8.52 1.27 -14.17
CA CYS A 305 -9.20 0.84 -12.96
C CYS A 305 -9.73 2.05 -12.17
N ALA A 306 -8.91 3.08 -11.97
CA ALA A 306 -9.31 4.31 -11.27
C ALA A 306 -10.45 5.03 -11.99
N VAL A 307 -10.39 5.14 -13.33
CA VAL A 307 -11.47 5.73 -14.16
C VAL A 307 -12.77 4.95 -14.00
N ALA A 308 -12.70 3.60 -14.04
CA ALA A 308 -13.88 2.75 -13.89
C ALA A 308 -14.48 2.84 -12.48
N LEU A 309 -13.64 2.88 -11.44
CA LEU A 309 -14.07 3.09 -10.03
C LEU A 309 -14.80 4.43 -9.88
N CYS A 310 -14.25 5.51 -10.41
CA CYS A 310 -14.86 6.84 -10.36
C CYS A 310 -16.15 6.90 -11.17
N GLY A 311 -16.25 6.12 -12.26
CA GLY A 311 -17.47 5.96 -13.07
C GLY A 311 -18.65 5.44 -12.26
N ALA A 312 -18.46 4.59 -11.27
CA ALA A 312 -19.51 4.11 -10.36
C ALA A 312 -20.14 5.23 -9.51
N PHE A 313 -19.46 6.40 -9.40
CA PHE A 313 -19.92 7.60 -8.72
C PHE A 313 -20.30 8.74 -9.71
N GLY A 314 -20.45 8.41 -10.99
CA GLY A 314 -20.88 9.36 -12.02
C GLY A 314 -19.78 10.27 -12.57
N VAL A 315 -18.52 10.05 -12.24
CA VAL A 315 -17.39 10.79 -12.83
C VAL A 315 -17.12 10.26 -14.25
N THR A 316 -17.12 11.16 -15.22
CA THR A 316 -16.89 10.79 -16.61
C THR A 316 -15.41 10.50 -16.91
N PRO A 317 -15.10 9.67 -17.93
CA PRO A 317 -13.71 9.48 -18.36
C PRO A 317 -12.99 10.78 -18.72
N ALA A 318 -13.70 11.79 -19.23
CA ALA A 318 -13.11 13.09 -19.56
C ALA A 318 -12.67 13.89 -18.32
N GLN A 319 -13.47 13.86 -17.24
CA GLN A 319 -13.09 14.47 -15.97
C GLN A 319 -11.89 13.73 -15.36
N ALA A 320 -11.92 12.40 -15.35
CA ALA A 320 -10.81 11.59 -14.86
C ALA A 320 -9.51 11.84 -15.64
N ALA A 321 -9.58 11.94 -16.98
CA ALA A 321 -8.43 12.22 -17.82
C ALA A 321 -7.80 13.59 -17.51
N ALA A 322 -8.62 14.60 -17.24
CA ALA A 322 -8.14 15.93 -16.88
C ALA A 322 -7.29 15.90 -15.60
N THR A 323 -7.71 15.14 -14.58
CA THR A 323 -6.95 14.95 -13.34
C THR A 323 -5.68 14.13 -13.56
N LEU A 324 -5.77 13.01 -14.29
CA LEU A 324 -4.65 12.09 -14.50
C LEU A 324 -3.45 12.76 -15.20
N ALA A 325 -3.72 13.70 -16.12
CA ALA A 325 -2.69 14.42 -16.87
C ALA A 325 -1.70 15.23 -15.99
N HIS A 326 -2.05 15.53 -14.72
CA HIS A 326 -1.20 16.31 -13.83
C HIS A 326 -1.07 15.71 -12.42
N THR A 327 -1.51 14.46 -12.22
CA THR A 327 -1.44 13.77 -10.92
C THR A 327 -0.28 12.76 -10.90
N PRO A 328 0.88 13.10 -10.31
CA PRO A 328 1.94 12.14 -10.07
C PRO A 328 1.56 11.23 -8.89
N VAL A 329 2.03 9.99 -8.93
CA VAL A 329 1.89 9.06 -7.80
C VAL A 329 3.18 9.04 -7.00
N GLN A 330 3.15 9.62 -5.81
CA GLN A 330 4.32 9.73 -4.94
C GLN A 330 4.97 8.36 -4.67
N GLY A 331 6.28 8.27 -4.96
CA GLY A 331 7.08 7.07 -4.73
C GLY A 331 6.75 5.89 -5.65
N ARG A 332 6.02 6.11 -6.74
CA ARG A 332 5.70 5.11 -7.78
C ARG A 332 6.07 5.69 -9.14
N PHE A 333 7.25 5.32 -9.66
CA PHE A 333 7.82 5.92 -10.87
C PHE A 333 7.77 7.46 -10.86
N GLU A 334 7.91 8.04 -9.69
CA GLU A 334 7.86 9.49 -9.50
C GLU A 334 9.04 10.17 -10.20
N VAL A 335 8.76 10.96 -11.21
CA VAL A 335 9.79 11.78 -11.89
C VAL A 335 10.14 12.97 -11.02
N VAL A 336 11.40 13.07 -10.66
CA VAL A 336 11.93 14.20 -9.88
C VAL A 336 12.59 15.19 -10.84
N GLU A 337 12.11 16.43 -10.81
CA GLU A 337 12.70 17.51 -11.60
C GLU A 337 14.17 17.74 -11.19
N GLY A 338 15.06 17.82 -12.18
CA GLY A 338 16.49 17.92 -11.95
C GLY A 338 17.26 18.54 -13.13
N LEU A 339 18.41 17.95 -13.46
CA LEU A 339 19.30 18.45 -14.51
C LEU A 339 18.69 18.29 -15.91
N PRO A 340 18.81 19.29 -16.79
CA PRO A 340 18.26 19.25 -18.15
C PRO A 340 18.71 17.99 -18.93
N GLY A 341 17.77 17.40 -19.67
CA GLY A 341 18.01 16.23 -20.53
C GLY A 341 18.24 14.91 -19.77
N ARG A 342 18.15 14.90 -18.44
CA ARG A 342 18.27 13.72 -17.59
C ARG A 342 16.94 13.43 -16.92
N THR A 343 16.63 12.15 -16.68
CA THR A 343 15.39 11.75 -16.01
C THR A 343 15.73 11.03 -14.72
N PHE A 344 15.29 11.58 -13.58
CA PHE A 344 15.48 11.01 -12.25
C PHE A 344 14.16 10.43 -11.77
N ILE A 345 14.14 9.17 -11.35
CA ILE A 345 12.92 8.45 -10.99
C ILE A 345 13.08 7.83 -9.61
N VAL A 346 12.13 8.09 -8.73
CA VAL A 346 12.01 7.44 -7.42
C VAL A 346 10.90 6.38 -7.49
N ASP A 347 11.21 5.15 -7.07
CA ASP A 347 10.25 4.05 -7.08
C ASP A 347 10.41 3.13 -5.86
N TYR A 348 9.31 2.50 -5.44
CA TYR A 348 9.25 1.59 -4.30
C TYR A 348 9.64 0.14 -4.64
N SER A 349 10.29 -0.11 -5.75
CA SER A 349 10.75 -1.45 -6.17
C SER A 349 11.83 -1.98 -5.24
N HIS A 350 11.44 -2.79 -4.26
CA HIS A 350 12.28 -3.30 -3.17
C HIS A 350 12.49 -4.83 -3.20
N ASN A 351 12.04 -5.52 -4.24
CA ASN A 351 12.26 -6.95 -4.47
C ASN A 351 12.61 -7.22 -5.95
N GLY A 352 13.13 -8.42 -6.25
CA GLY A 352 13.63 -8.75 -7.57
C GLY A 352 12.60 -8.63 -8.69
N LEU A 353 11.36 -9.07 -8.46
CA LEU A 353 10.28 -8.99 -9.46
C LEU A 353 9.90 -7.53 -9.76
N ALA A 354 9.77 -6.70 -8.72
CA ALA A 354 9.43 -5.30 -8.87
C ALA A 354 10.55 -4.54 -9.58
N LEU A 355 11.81 -4.74 -9.18
CA LEU A 355 12.98 -4.11 -9.80
C LEU A 355 13.14 -4.54 -11.26
N THR A 356 12.97 -5.83 -11.57
CA THR A 356 12.97 -6.34 -12.94
C THR A 356 11.90 -5.66 -13.79
N SER A 357 10.68 -5.54 -13.28
CA SER A 357 9.57 -4.87 -13.98
C SER A 357 9.87 -3.39 -14.21
N ALA A 358 10.39 -2.69 -13.18
CA ALA A 358 10.73 -1.29 -13.28
C ALA A 358 11.83 -1.04 -14.34
N LEU A 359 12.93 -1.78 -14.27
CA LEU A 359 14.03 -1.63 -15.22
C LEU A 359 13.63 -1.98 -16.66
N LYS A 360 12.84 -3.05 -16.87
CA LYS A 360 12.30 -3.38 -18.20
C LYS A 360 11.40 -2.27 -18.74
N THR A 361 10.55 -1.72 -17.89
CA THR A 361 9.66 -0.60 -18.26
C THR A 361 10.47 0.60 -18.69
N LEU A 362 11.50 0.98 -17.92
CA LEU A 362 12.33 2.14 -18.25
C LEU A 362 13.21 1.93 -19.50
N ARG A 363 13.64 0.70 -19.78
CA ARG A 363 14.32 0.36 -21.04
C ARG A 363 13.48 0.64 -22.26
N ALA A 364 12.18 0.45 -22.19
CA ALA A 364 11.27 0.72 -23.32
C ALA A 364 11.19 2.21 -23.68
N TYR A 365 11.73 3.12 -22.85
CA TYR A 365 11.83 4.56 -23.13
C TYR A 365 13.15 4.95 -23.83
N ASP A 366 13.92 3.97 -24.28
CA ASP A 366 15.17 4.13 -25.04
C ASP A 366 16.18 5.11 -24.38
N PRO A 367 16.56 4.90 -23.11
CA PRO A 367 17.52 5.75 -22.45
C PRO A 367 18.91 5.60 -23.09
N HIS A 368 19.71 6.68 -23.10
CA HIS A 368 21.14 6.59 -23.47
C HIS A 368 21.85 5.60 -22.53
N ARG A 369 21.68 5.74 -21.21
CA ARG A 369 22.02 4.73 -20.18
C ARG A 369 20.90 4.64 -19.17
N LEU A 370 20.69 3.45 -18.63
CA LEU A 370 19.81 3.21 -17.47
C LEU A 370 20.68 2.93 -16.25
N LEU A 371 20.75 3.90 -15.33
CA LEU A 371 21.46 3.76 -14.08
C LEU A 371 20.47 3.32 -12.99
N CYS A 372 20.91 2.42 -12.10
CA CYS A 372 20.11 1.90 -11.01
C CYS A 372 20.80 2.12 -9.67
N VAL A 373 20.13 2.77 -8.72
CA VAL A 373 20.57 2.96 -7.34
C VAL A 373 19.62 2.18 -6.43
N PHE A 374 20.14 1.18 -5.72
CA PHE A 374 19.30 0.39 -4.82
C PHE A 374 20.08 -0.18 -3.64
N GLY A 375 19.33 -0.60 -2.61
CA GLY A 375 19.81 -1.33 -1.47
C GLY A 375 18.83 -2.44 -1.06
N SER A 376 19.07 -3.04 0.09
CA SER A 376 18.15 -4.01 0.69
C SER A 376 17.99 -3.75 2.18
N VAL A 377 16.82 -4.09 2.71
CA VAL A 377 16.53 -4.02 4.16
C VAL A 377 17.36 -5.05 4.90
N GLY A 378 17.87 -4.68 6.08
CA GLY A 378 18.55 -5.60 6.99
C GLY A 378 17.59 -6.59 7.65
N GLY A 379 18.13 -7.70 8.15
CA GLY A 379 17.37 -8.72 8.86
C GLY A 379 16.34 -9.49 8.01
N ARG A 380 16.35 -9.32 6.69
CA ARG A 380 15.48 -10.04 5.74
C ARG A 380 16.23 -11.17 5.05
N THR A 381 15.49 -12.01 4.30
CA THR A 381 16.06 -13.17 3.60
C THR A 381 17.11 -12.77 2.58
N GLN A 382 18.23 -13.48 2.54
CA GLN A 382 19.33 -13.30 1.56
C GLN A 382 18.88 -13.51 0.12
N VAL A 383 17.84 -14.32 -0.11
CA VAL A 383 17.27 -14.56 -1.46
C VAL A 383 16.89 -13.23 -2.15
N ARG A 384 16.31 -12.28 -1.43
CA ARG A 384 15.95 -10.96 -1.98
C ARG A 384 17.17 -10.18 -2.49
N ARG A 385 18.31 -10.27 -1.81
CA ARG A 385 19.56 -9.60 -2.20
C ARG A 385 20.08 -10.11 -3.53
N LYS A 386 20.06 -11.42 -3.69
CA LYS A 386 20.41 -12.08 -4.96
C LYS A 386 19.46 -11.66 -6.09
N GLU A 387 18.15 -11.69 -5.86
CA GLU A 387 17.17 -11.31 -6.88
C GLU A 387 17.32 -9.86 -7.35
N LEU A 388 17.63 -8.92 -6.44
CA LEU A 388 17.89 -7.53 -6.76
C LEU A 388 19.17 -7.37 -7.59
N ALA A 389 20.25 -8.07 -7.23
CA ALA A 389 21.50 -8.09 -7.98
C ALA A 389 21.31 -8.67 -9.38
N ASP A 390 20.60 -9.79 -9.52
CA ASP A 390 20.27 -10.42 -10.80
C ASP A 390 19.48 -9.46 -11.70
N ALA A 391 18.43 -8.81 -11.15
CA ALA A 391 17.60 -7.85 -11.89
C ALA A 391 18.42 -6.65 -12.39
N SER A 392 19.24 -6.06 -11.52
CA SER A 392 20.07 -4.91 -11.88
C SER A 392 21.15 -5.31 -12.90
N SER A 393 21.85 -6.43 -12.70
CA SER A 393 22.85 -6.93 -13.64
C SER A 393 22.30 -7.19 -15.04
N ALA A 394 21.03 -7.60 -15.13
CA ALA A 394 20.41 -7.96 -16.42
C ALA A 394 19.91 -6.73 -17.20
N TYR A 395 19.55 -5.65 -16.53
CA TYR A 395 18.80 -4.55 -17.18
C TYR A 395 19.39 -3.15 -16.98
N ALA A 396 20.27 -2.90 -16.00
CA ALA A 396 20.95 -1.62 -15.83
C ALA A 396 22.29 -1.59 -16.59
N ASP A 397 22.67 -0.40 -17.11
CA ASP A 397 23.99 -0.18 -17.69
C ASP A 397 25.03 0.09 -16.60
N TYR A 398 24.60 0.62 -15.47
CA TYR A 398 25.42 0.87 -14.30
C TYR A 398 24.62 0.79 -13.02
N THR A 399 25.19 0.21 -11.97
CA THR A 399 24.54 0.04 -10.70
C THR A 399 25.32 0.72 -9.57
N ILE A 400 24.60 1.43 -8.68
CA ILE A 400 25.13 1.89 -7.40
C ILE A 400 24.42 1.12 -6.30
N ILE A 401 25.16 0.25 -5.60
CA ILE A 401 24.65 -0.52 -4.45
C ILE A 401 24.88 0.30 -3.20
N THR A 402 23.82 0.53 -2.42
CA THR A 402 23.86 1.39 -1.24
C THR A 402 23.01 0.84 -0.09
N SER A 403 22.98 1.53 1.05
CA SER A 403 22.08 1.15 2.15
C SER A 403 20.62 1.52 1.81
N ASP A 404 19.70 0.73 2.35
CA ASP A 404 18.26 1.04 2.38
C ASP A 404 17.84 1.28 3.84
N ASN A 405 17.16 0.33 4.47
CA ASN A 405 16.84 0.30 5.90
C ASN A 405 17.63 -0.83 6.56
N PRO A 406 18.93 -0.65 6.85
CA PRO A 406 19.77 -1.73 7.39
C PRO A 406 19.36 -2.16 8.80
N ASP A 407 18.66 -1.29 9.54
CA ASP A 407 18.25 -1.46 10.93
C ASP A 407 19.42 -1.88 11.83
N ASN A 408 19.40 -3.11 12.36
CA ASN A 408 20.45 -3.63 13.26
C ASN A 408 21.56 -4.41 12.52
N GLU A 409 21.47 -4.57 11.20
CA GLU A 409 22.49 -5.24 10.40
C GLU A 409 23.49 -4.19 9.86
N PRO A 410 24.82 -4.43 9.93
CA PRO A 410 25.78 -3.50 9.36
C PRO A 410 25.51 -3.29 7.86
N PRO A 411 25.33 -2.05 7.39
CA PRO A 411 24.98 -1.78 6.00
C PRO A 411 26.04 -2.28 5.00
N GLU A 412 27.32 -2.30 5.41
CA GLU A 412 28.43 -2.82 4.60
C GLU A 412 28.28 -4.32 4.34
N ASP A 413 27.73 -5.09 5.28
CA ASP A 413 27.52 -6.53 5.13
C ASP A 413 26.37 -6.80 4.15
N VAL A 414 25.28 -6.04 4.24
CA VAL A 414 24.17 -6.09 3.27
C VAL A 414 24.67 -5.76 1.86
N ILE A 415 25.44 -4.70 1.71
CA ILE A 415 26.00 -4.24 0.43
C ILE A 415 26.97 -5.30 -0.15
N ARG A 416 27.84 -5.87 0.69
CA ARG A 416 28.79 -6.91 0.28
C ARG A 416 28.10 -8.16 -0.20
N ASP A 417 27.01 -8.56 0.47
CA ASP A 417 26.20 -9.70 0.07
C ASP A 417 25.53 -9.46 -1.29
N ILE A 418 24.91 -8.29 -1.52
CA ILE A 418 24.36 -7.92 -2.84
C ILE A 418 25.47 -7.93 -3.91
N ALA A 419 26.60 -7.30 -3.64
CA ALA A 419 27.73 -7.20 -4.58
C ALA A 419 28.30 -8.58 -4.96
N GLY A 420 28.29 -9.54 -4.03
CA GLY A 420 28.70 -10.93 -4.27
C GLY A 420 27.79 -11.70 -5.24
N HIS A 421 26.57 -11.20 -5.48
CA HIS A 421 25.61 -11.76 -6.41
C HIS A 421 25.55 -11.03 -7.77
N MET A 422 26.27 -9.91 -7.94
CA MET A 422 26.32 -9.22 -9.24
C MET A 422 26.93 -10.11 -10.32
N ALA A 423 26.35 -10.08 -11.52
CA ALA A 423 26.83 -10.90 -12.63
C ALA A 423 28.27 -10.51 -13.02
N PRO A 424 29.11 -11.48 -13.40
CA PRO A 424 30.47 -11.18 -13.86
C PRO A 424 30.49 -10.18 -15.02
N GLY A 425 31.24 -9.08 -14.84
CA GLY A 425 31.34 -8.00 -15.82
C GLY A 425 30.22 -6.95 -15.79
N ALA A 426 29.19 -7.09 -14.97
CA ALA A 426 28.20 -6.03 -14.77
C ALA A 426 28.88 -4.84 -14.08
N PRO A 427 28.76 -3.60 -14.63
CA PRO A 427 29.39 -2.42 -14.04
C PRO A 427 28.64 -1.98 -12.78
N TYR A 428 29.35 -1.89 -11.65
CA TYR A 428 28.76 -1.37 -10.42
C TYR A 428 29.79 -0.70 -9.51
N THR A 429 29.28 0.07 -8.53
CA THR A 429 30.04 0.57 -7.39
C THR A 429 29.22 0.42 -6.11
N CYS A 430 29.91 0.38 -4.96
CA CYS A 430 29.30 0.32 -3.64
C CYS A 430 29.57 1.64 -2.92
N ILE A 431 28.51 2.30 -2.43
CA ILE A 431 28.58 3.53 -1.64
C ILE A 431 27.64 3.34 -0.45
N THR A 432 28.15 3.19 0.76
CA THR A 432 27.37 2.84 1.94
C THR A 432 26.36 3.91 2.29
N ASP A 433 26.75 5.18 2.31
CA ASP A 433 25.85 6.31 2.58
C ASP A 433 24.93 6.53 1.35
N ARG A 434 23.60 6.40 1.56
CA ARG A 434 22.62 6.54 0.48
C ARG A 434 22.54 7.95 -0.06
N ARG A 435 22.81 8.98 0.77
CA ARG A 435 22.88 10.37 0.31
C ARG A 435 24.04 10.56 -0.64
N GLU A 436 25.23 10.06 -0.28
CA GLU A 436 26.41 10.10 -1.15
C GLU A 436 26.17 9.30 -2.45
N ALA A 437 25.48 8.16 -2.36
CA ALA A 437 25.11 7.36 -3.52
C ALA A 437 24.20 8.14 -4.49
N ILE A 438 23.22 8.88 -3.98
CA ILE A 438 22.34 9.75 -4.77
C ILE A 438 23.15 10.84 -5.46
N TYR A 439 24.04 11.54 -4.72
CA TYR A 439 24.93 12.56 -5.29
C TYR A 439 25.84 12.00 -6.38
N ALA A 440 26.40 10.82 -6.16
CA ALA A 440 27.24 10.14 -7.16
C ALA A 440 26.43 9.80 -8.42
N ALA A 441 25.22 9.30 -8.29
CA ALA A 441 24.33 8.97 -9.41
C ALA A 441 23.95 10.21 -10.21
N VAL A 442 23.55 11.31 -9.54
CA VAL A 442 23.21 12.59 -10.20
C VAL A 442 24.39 13.17 -10.94
N LYS A 443 25.59 13.11 -10.34
CA LYS A 443 26.85 13.59 -10.97
C LYS A 443 27.27 12.75 -12.18
N MET A 444 27.03 11.42 -12.12
CA MET A 444 27.37 10.46 -13.20
C MET A 444 26.43 10.58 -14.39
N ALA A 445 25.17 11.01 -14.16
CA ALA A 445 24.15 11.05 -15.20
C ALA A 445 24.50 12.03 -16.32
N GLU A 446 24.34 11.60 -17.58
CA GLU A 446 24.54 12.38 -18.80
C GLU A 446 23.19 12.67 -19.49
N PRO A 447 23.14 13.64 -20.42
CA PRO A 447 21.94 13.89 -21.19
C PRO A 447 21.47 12.62 -21.92
N GLY A 448 20.18 12.30 -21.80
CA GLY A 448 19.59 11.08 -22.35
C GLY A 448 19.51 9.92 -21.34
N ASP A 449 20.20 10.00 -20.19
CA ASP A 449 20.14 8.96 -19.16
C ASP A 449 18.81 8.95 -18.41
N ILE A 450 18.45 7.76 -17.93
CA ILE A 450 17.44 7.56 -16.89
C ILE A 450 18.16 7.00 -15.65
N VAL A 451 17.91 7.61 -14.48
CA VAL A 451 18.41 7.15 -13.19
C VAL A 451 17.24 6.70 -12.33
N LEU A 452 17.20 5.41 -12.01
CA LEU A 452 16.20 4.83 -11.11
C LEU A 452 16.79 4.74 -9.69
N PHE A 453 16.14 5.42 -8.75
CA PHE A 453 16.34 5.26 -7.30
C PHE A 453 15.27 4.31 -6.79
N ALA A 454 15.65 3.06 -6.52
CA ALA A 454 14.74 1.99 -6.17
C ALA A 454 14.81 1.63 -4.68
N GLY A 455 13.67 1.24 -4.14
CA GLY A 455 13.51 0.69 -2.78
C GLY A 455 12.74 1.59 -1.83
N LYS A 456 13.08 2.87 -1.74
CA LYS A 456 12.50 3.82 -0.76
C LYS A 456 11.11 4.34 -1.18
N GLY A 457 10.96 4.71 -2.44
CA GLY A 457 9.70 5.23 -2.95
C GLY A 457 9.16 6.40 -2.13
N HIS A 458 8.01 6.21 -1.48
CA HIS A 458 7.33 7.22 -0.66
C HIS A 458 7.88 7.34 0.78
N GLU A 459 8.78 6.46 1.22
CA GLU A 459 9.32 6.49 2.57
C GLU A 459 10.09 7.80 2.82
N ASP A 460 9.83 8.43 3.95
CA ASP A 460 10.44 9.68 4.40
C ASP A 460 11.51 9.49 5.48
N TYR A 461 11.92 8.23 5.68
CA TYR A 461 12.91 7.86 6.70
C TYR A 461 13.87 6.79 6.22
N GLN A 462 14.99 6.67 6.92
CA GLN A 462 15.89 5.51 6.91
C GLN A 462 15.90 4.89 8.31
N LEU A 463 15.70 3.56 8.39
CA LEU A 463 15.72 2.83 9.67
C LEU A 463 17.14 2.35 9.97
N ILE A 464 17.73 2.87 11.05
CA ILE A 464 19.10 2.53 11.49
C ILE A 464 19.08 2.31 13.00
N ASN A 465 19.50 1.15 13.48
CA ASN A 465 19.55 0.76 14.90
C ASN A 465 18.22 1.04 15.63
N GLY A 466 17.09 0.63 15.06
CA GLY A 466 15.75 0.82 15.61
C GLY A 466 15.22 2.25 15.56
N LYS A 467 15.96 3.20 14.96
CA LYS A 467 15.58 4.61 14.87
C LYS A 467 15.23 5.01 13.44
N LYS A 468 14.09 5.65 13.26
CA LYS A 468 13.72 6.28 12.00
C LYS A 468 14.40 7.66 11.92
N LEU A 469 15.33 7.81 10.98
CA LEU A 469 16.00 9.06 10.67
C LEU A 469 15.34 9.65 9.43
N HIS A 470 15.03 10.95 9.44
CA HIS A 470 14.43 11.62 8.30
C HIS A 470 15.29 11.49 7.04
N PHE A 471 14.70 11.00 5.95
CA PHE A 471 15.38 10.74 4.69
C PHE A 471 14.39 10.74 3.54
N VAL A 472 14.39 11.77 2.70
CA VAL A 472 13.48 11.94 1.56
C VAL A 472 14.30 12.01 0.27
N GLU A 473 14.25 10.94 -0.53
CA GLU A 473 15.08 10.82 -1.74
C GLU A 473 14.89 11.98 -2.73
N ARG A 474 13.65 12.37 -3.00
CA ARG A 474 13.34 13.45 -3.95
C ARG A 474 13.94 14.80 -3.54
N GLU A 475 14.05 15.08 -2.23
CA GLU A 475 14.69 16.30 -1.73
C GLU A 475 16.19 16.25 -1.97
N ILE A 476 16.82 15.13 -1.66
CA ILE A 476 18.26 14.91 -1.84
C ILE A 476 18.63 14.98 -3.33
N ILE A 477 17.82 14.42 -4.22
CA ILE A 477 18.03 14.50 -5.67
C ILE A 477 17.99 15.96 -6.13
N LYS A 478 16.99 16.73 -5.69
CA LYS A 478 16.88 18.16 -6.02
C LYS A 478 18.07 18.98 -5.50
N GLU A 479 18.51 18.71 -4.27
CA GLU A 479 19.69 19.33 -3.68
C GLU A 479 20.95 19.01 -4.51
N ALA A 480 21.18 17.74 -4.85
CA ALA A 480 22.31 17.31 -5.67
C ALA A 480 22.31 17.98 -7.06
N CYS A 481 21.14 18.05 -7.71
CA CYS A 481 20.99 18.73 -8.99
C CYS A 481 21.28 20.23 -8.89
N ALA A 482 20.80 20.90 -7.84
CA ALA A 482 21.04 22.33 -7.62
C ALA A 482 22.53 22.64 -7.34
N GLU A 483 23.24 21.72 -6.67
CA GLU A 483 24.68 21.88 -6.41
C GLU A 483 25.53 21.70 -7.67
N ILE A 484 25.20 20.72 -8.50
CA ILE A 484 25.93 20.43 -9.75
C ILE A 484 25.65 21.50 -10.84
N SER A 485 24.53 22.20 -10.76
CA SER A 485 24.17 23.29 -11.69
C SER A 485 24.90 24.59 -11.43
N LYS A 486 25.61 24.74 -10.29
CA LYS A 486 26.42 25.91 -9.90
C LYS A 486 27.80 25.83 -10.50
#